data_3ff96e19511e92fafa9f1fb9abce3f11
#
_entry.id   3ff96e19511e92fafa9f1fb9abce3f11
#
_cell.length_a   1.000
_cell.length_b   1.000
_cell.length_c   1.000
_cell.angle_alpha   90.00
_cell.angle_beta   90.00
_cell.angle_gamma   90.00
#
_symmetry.space_group_name_H-M   'P 1'
#
loop_
_entity.id
_entity.type
_entity.pdbx_description
1 polymer ?
#
loop_
_entity_poly.entity_id
_entity_poly.type
_entity_poly.pdbx_seq_one_letter_code
_entity_poly.pdbx_strand_id
1 'polypeptide(L)'
;MEDAYPETTITARGNSIKFKGPEKDRTELREIFQELEQMAARNENLTEGDVETVLALNNSDIPDQRRNPLREKQSQGNFILHTHDGQEVTAKTSGQKEIVDASAQNDIVFSIGPAGTGKTYTSVALAVKALKERKVKKIVLARPAVEAGETLGFLPGDLREKIDPYLRPLYDALEEMIEYDKLELHLAKGTIEIAPLAYMRGRTLNNAFVILDEAQNATNMQMKMFLTRIGYNSRAIITGDITQTDLPRKQESGLISIQKILKDIDGISFVYLDEKDVVRHKLVRDIIEAYEKFEDK
;
A
#
# COMPACT_ATOMS: atom_id res chain seq x y z
N MET A 1 8.75 -18.06 -27.28
CA MET A 1 9.63 -19.19 -26.95
C MET A 1 10.49 -19.65 -28.12
N GLU A 2 9.92 -20.01 -29.28
CA GLU A 2 10.71 -20.43 -30.44
C GLU A 2 11.69 -19.35 -30.92
N ASP A 3 11.30 -18.08 -30.87
CA ASP A 3 12.18 -16.95 -31.20
C ASP A 3 13.36 -16.77 -30.23
N ALA A 4 13.19 -17.19 -28.96
CA ALA A 4 14.24 -17.11 -27.94
C ALA A 4 15.24 -18.27 -28.01
N TYR A 5 14.86 -19.41 -28.60
CA TYR A 5 15.69 -20.61 -28.73
C TYR A 5 15.65 -21.16 -30.17
N PRO A 6 16.25 -20.43 -31.13
CA PRO A 6 16.13 -20.76 -32.58
C PRO A 6 16.75 -22.09 -32.97
N GLU A 7 17.67 -22.64 -32.15
CA GLU A 7 18.30 -23.94 -32.41
C GLU A 7 17.57 -25.11 -31.74
N THR A 8 16.47 -24.84 -31.01
CA THR A 8 15.74 -25.86 -30.26
C THR A 8 14.31 -25.98 -30.74
N THR A 9 13.91 -27.17 -31.16
CA THR A 9 12.53 -27.49 -31.54
C THR A 9 11.72 -27.89 -30.33
N ILE A 10 10.61 -27.19 -30.10
CA ILE A 10 9.66 -27.45 -29.00
C ILE A 10 8.45 -28.17 -29.61
N THR A 11 8.11 -29.34 -29.08
CA THR A 11 6.97 -30.13 -29.56
C THR A 11 6.06 -30.48 -28.38
N ALA A 12 4.82 -29.97 -28.41
CA ALA A 12 3.79 -30.30 -27.42
C ALA A 12 2.82 -31.33 -28.01
N ARG A 13 2.56 -32.43 -27.29
CA ARG A 13 1.54 -33.44 -27.62
C ARG A 13 0.84 -33.94 -26.35
N GLY A 14 -0.44 -33.65 -26.22
CA GLY A 14 -1.21 -33.98 -25.03
C GLY A 14 -0.59 -33.33 -23.76
N ASN A 15 -0.29 -34.13 -22.77
CA ASN A 15 0.33 -33.69 -21.51
C ASN A 15 1.87 -33.77 -21.53
N SER A 16 2.50 -33.83 -22.66
CA SER A 16 3.96 -33.93 -22.75
C SER A 16 4.56 -32.91 -23.68
N ILE A 17 5.64 -32.27 -23.24
CA ILE A 17 6.44 -31.35 -24.04
C ILE A 17 7.83 -31.95 -24.23
N LYS A 18 8.31 -31.94 -25.48
CA LYS A 18 9.63 -32.47 -25.86
C LYS A 18 10.50 -31.36 -26.44
N PHE A 19 11.72 -31.26 -25.97
CA PHE A 19 12.74 -30.32 -26.44
C PHE A 19 13.81 -31.11 -27.24
N LYS A 20 14.13 -30.65 -28.43
CA LYS A 20 15.18 -31.22 -29.27
C LYS A 20 16.11 -30.12 -29.76
N GLY A 21 17.31 -30.03 -29.18
CA GLY A 21 18.31 -29.00 -29.42
C GLY A 21 19.53 -29.19 -28.52
N PRO A 22 20.40 -28.18 -28.41
CA PRO A 22 21.57 -28.16 -27.53
C PRO A 22 21.21 -28.51 -26.07
N GLU A 23 22.16 -29.13 -25.35
CA GLU A 23 21.89 -29.58 -23.98
C GLU A 23 21.64 -28.41 -23.03
N LYS A 24 22.33 -27.29 -23.23
CA LYS A 24 22.12 -26.03 -22.46
C LYS A 24 20.68 -25.57 -22.63
N ASP A 25 20.19 -25.39 -23.82
CA ASP A 25 18.81 -24.90 -24.12
C ASP A 25 17.76 -25.85 -23.55
N ARG A 26 17.99 -27.17 -23.62
CA ARG A 26 17.06 -28.16 -23.05
C ARG A 26 16.95 -28.10 -21.56
N THR A 27 18.04 -27.75 -20.87
CA THR A 27 18.05 -27.59 -19.40
C THR A 27 17.31 -26.32 -19.01
N GLU A 28 17.62 -25.20 -19.65
CA GLU A 28 16.95 -23.92 -19.41
C GLU A 28 15.45 -24.00 -19.72
N LEU A 29 15.06 -24.58 -20.84
CA LEU A 29 13.65 -24.76 -21.19
C LEU A 29 12.89 -25.65 -20.20
N ARG A 30 13.54 -26.65 -19.57
CA ARG A 30 12.91 -27.44 -18.50
C ARG A 30 12.61 -26.60 -17.27
N GLU A 31 13.54 -25.75 -16.85
CA GLU A 31 13.37 -24.87 -15.70
C GLU A 31 12.24 -23.86 -15.96
N ILE A 32 12.23 -23.23 -17.13
CA ILE A 32 11.18 -22.32 -17.58
C ILE A 32 9.80 -22.99 -17.55
N PHE A 33 9.68 -24.19 -18.14
CA PHE A 33 8.40 -24.91 -18.15
C PHE A 33 7.96 -25.40 -16.77
N GLN A 34 8.87 -25.74 -15.87
CA GLN A 34 8.55 -26.05 -14.47
C GLN A 34 8.01 -24.81 -13.73
N GLU A 35 8.56 -23.63 -13.96
CA GLU A 35 8.03 -22.38 -13.40
C GLU A 35 6.64 -22.07 -13.97
N LEU A 36 6.45 -22.19 -15.29
CA LEU A 36 5.15 -21.98 -15.92
C LEU A 36 4.09 -22.98 -15.43
N GLU A 37 4.45 -24.27 -15.22
CA GLU A 37 3.55 -25.26 -14.63
C GLU A 37 3.16 -24.88 -13.19
N GLN A 38 4.10 -24.37 -12.38
CA GLN A 38 3.80 -23.89 -11.02
C GLN A 38 2.91 -22.64 -11.03
N MET A 39 3.11 -21.74 -12.00
CA MET A 39 2.24 -20.57 -12.18
C MET A 39 0.84 -20.98 -12.65
N ALA A 40 0.73 -21.91 -13.61
CA ALA A 40 -0.54 -22.44 -14.07
C ALA A 40 -1.33 -23.17 -12.97
N ALA A 41 -0.62 -23.86 -12.07
CA ALA A 41 -1.24 -24.52 -10.92
C ALA A 41 -1.76 -23.53 -9.85
N ARG A 42 -1.29 -22.27 -9.86
CA ARG A 42 -1.72 -21.20 -8.95
C ARG A 42 -2.74 -20.25 -9.55
N ASN A 43 -2.69 -20.03 -10.85
CA ASN A 43 -3.58 -19.17 -11.64
C ASN A 43 -4.23 -20.00 -12.74
N GLU A 44 -5.54 -19.95 -12.87
CA GLU A 44 -6.29 -20.75 -13.87
C GLU A 44 -5.99 -20.39 -15.34
N ASN A 45 -5.38 -19.23 -15.64
CA ASN A 45 -5.01 -18.80 -16.98
C ASN A 45 -3.59 -18.20 -17.02
N LEU A 46 -2.67 -18.85 -17.72
CA LEU A 46 -1.38 -18.29 -18.13
C LEU A 46 -1.59 -17.29 -19.28
N THR A 47 -1.03 -16.10 -19.15
CA THR A 47 -1.02 -15.08 -20.20
C THR A 47 0.30 -15.08 -20.97
N GLU A 48 0.31 -14.49 -22.18
CA GLU A 48 1.52 -14.33 -22.99
C GLU A 48 2.60 -13.50 -22.23
N GLY A 49 2.18 -12.51 -21.44
CA GLY A 49 3.05 -11.71 -20.58
C GLY A 49 3.73 -12.50 -19.45
N ASP A 50 3.10 -13.55 -18.92
CA ASP A 50 3.71 -14.44 -17.92
C ASP A 50 4.85 -15.25 -18.55
N VAL A 51 4.65 -15.71 -19.77
CA VAL A 51 5.69 -16.43 -20.55
C VAL A 51 6.87 -15.52 -20.87
N GLU A 52 6.62 -14.28 -21.29
CA GLU A 52 7.67 -13.29 -21.56
C GLU A 52 8.46 -12.94 -20.30
N THR A 53 7.79 -12.83 -19.18
CA THR A 53 8.42 -12.54 -17.87
C THR A 53 9.35 -13.68 -17.45
N VAL A 54 8.91 -14.93 -17.53
CA VAL A 54 9.74 -16.09 -17.18
C VAL A 54 10.92 -16.26 -18.15
N LEU A 55 10.71 -16.00 -19.45
CA LEU A 55 11.79 -15.99 -20.44
C LEU A 55 12.84 -14.89 -20.15
N ALA A 56 12.41 -13.70 -19.77
CA ALA A 56 13.30 -12.59 -19.43
C ALA A 56 14.12 -12.85 -18.17
N LEU A 57 13.57 -13.57 -17.21
CA LEU A 57 14.25 -13.94 -15.96
C LEU A 57 15.32 -15.04 -16.17
N ASN A 58 15.08 -15.97 -17.11
CA ASN A 58 15.97 -17.10 -17.34
C ASN A 58 17.03 -16.85 -18.44
N ASN A 59 16.85 -15.84 -19.30
CA ASN A 59 17.85 -15.50 -20.33
C ASN A 59 19.00 -14.67 -19.75
N SER A 60 20.00 -15.34 -19.17
CA SER A 60 21.22 -14.73 -18.62
C SER A 60 22.24 -14.23 -19.68
N ASP A 61 22.00 -14.42 -20.96
CA ASP A 61 22.93 -14.07 -22.06
C ASP A 61 22.56 -12.83 -22.88
N ILE A 62 21.79 -11.88 -22.33
CA ILE A 62 21.63 -10.56 -22.95
C ILE A 62 22.87 -9.70 -22.60
N PRO A 63 23.61 -9.15 -23.61
CA PRO A 63 24.79 -8.37 -23.34
C PRO A 63 24.50 -7.18 -22.42
N ASP A 64 25.38 -7.01 -21.44
CA ASP A 64 25.38 -6.15 -20.26
C ASP A 64 25.27 -4.64 -20.50
N GLN A 65 24.82 -4.17 -21.68
CA GLN A 65 24.73 -2.73 -21.98
C GLN A 65 23.37 -2.07 -21.67
N ARG A 66 22.36 -2.85 -21.22
CA ARG A 66 21.05 -2.30 -20.81
C ARG A 66 20.66 -2.60 -19.37
N ARG A 67 21.44 -3.40 -18.65
CA ARG A 67 21.27 -3.61 -17.22
C ARG A 67 22.07 -2.56 -16.46
N ASN A 68 21.40 -1.56 -15.94
CA ASN A 68 21.99 -0.70 -14.92
C ASN A 68 21.75 -1.41 -13.56
N PRO A 69 22.78 -2.07 -12.95
CA PRO A 69 22.61 -2.82 -11.69
C PRO A 69 22.20 -1.92 -10.51
N LEU A 70 22.35 -0.60 -10.67
CA LEU A 70 21.86 0.40 -9.73
C LEU A 70 20.33 0.61 -9.86
N ARG A 71 19.74 0.38 -11.05
CA ARG A 71 18.29 0.46 -11.24
C ARG A 71 17.56 -0.79 -10.72
N GLU A 72 18.10 -1.99 -10.93
CA GLU A 72 17.50 -3.24 -10.41
C GLU A 72 17.54 -3.31 -8.88
N LYS A 73 18.65 -2.89 -8.24
CA LYS A 73 18.69 -2.77 -6.77
C LYS A 73 17.76 -1.68 -6.23
N GLN A 74 17.56 -0.58 -6.99
CA GLN A 74 16.62 0.48 -6.60
C GLN A 74 15.17 0.07 -6.85
N SER A 75 14.85 -0.66 -7.93
CA SER A 75 13.48 -1.10 -8.21
C SER A 75 13.00 -2.19 -7.24
N GLN A 76 13.84 -3.17 -6.89
CA GLN A 76 13.49 -4.20 -5.91
C GLN A 76 13.24 -3.64 -4.50
N GLY A 77 13.94 -2.54 -4.11
CA GLY A 77 13.71 -1.88 -2.81
C GLY A 77 12.49 -0.97 -2.77
N ASN A 78 11.92 -0.58 -3.91
CA ASN A 78 10.84 0.39 -3.98
C ASN A 78 9.49 -0.22 -4.36
N PHE A 79 9.46 -1.43 -4.88
CA PHE A 79 8.24 -2.13 -5.29
C PHE A 79 7.40 -2.54 -4.09
N ILE A 80 6.10 -2.25 -4.13
CA ILE A 80 5.15 -2.62 -3.10
C ILE A 80 4.24 -3.74 -3.57
N LEU A 81 3.46 -3.52 -4.64
CA LEU A 81 2.53 -4.51 -5.21
C LEU A 81 2.19 -4.16 -6.67
N HIS A 82 1.51 -5.08 -7.36
CA HIS A 82 0.79 -4.78 -8.61
C HIS A 82 -0.68 -4.47 -8.32
N THR A 83 -1.21 -3.45 -8.99
CA THR A 83 -2.65 -3.12 -9.03
C THR A 83 -3.45 -4.24 -9.70
N HIS A 84 -4.77 -4.09 -9.77
CA HIS A 84 -5.60 -5.09 -10.43
C HIS A 84 -5.43 -5.11 -11.97
N ASP A 85 -5.01 -4.00 -12.57
CA ASP A 85 -4.73 -3.82 -14.00
C ASP A 85 -3.25 -4.05 -14.37
N GLY A 86 -2.44 -4.53 -13.42
CA GLY A 86 -1.04 -4.92 -13.62
C GLY A 86 -0.02 -3.78 -13.51
N GLN A 87 -0.43 -2.57 -13.15
CA GLN A 87 0.51 -1.47 -12.92
C GLN A 87 1.31 -1.69 -11.63
N GLU A 88 2.57 -1.25 -11.61
CA GLU A 88 3.41 -1.33 -10.43
C GLU A 88 3.15 -0.18 -9.46
N VAL A 89 2.83 -0.51 -8.23
CA VAL A 89 2.84 0.45 -7.11
C VAL A 89 4.21 0.42 -6.46
N THR A 90 4.90 1.54 -6.53
CA THR A 90 6.27 1.69 -6.00
C THR A 90 6.37 2.89 -5.07
N ALA A 91 7.29 2.85 -4.12
CA ALA A 91 7.67 4.02 -3.34
C ALA A 91 8.41 5.02 -4.24
N LYS A 92 7.78 6.15 -4.55
CA LYS A 92 8.27 7.17 -5.51
C LYS A 92 9.27 8.14 -4.89
N THR A 93 9.22 8.32 -3.56
CA THR A 93 10.06 9.27 -2.82
C THR A 93 10.83 8.58 -1.71
N SER A 94 11.83 9.29 -1.15
CA SER A 94 12.62 8.79 -0.01
C SER A 94 11.77 8.54 1.22
N GLY A 95 10.84 9.44 1.54
CA GLY A 95 9.93 9.27 2.67
C GLY A 95 8.98 8.10 2.51
N GLN A 96 8.43 7.88 1.29
CA GLN A 96 7.62 6.69 1.01
C GLN A 96 8.42 5.39 1.16
N LYS A 97 9.69 5.37 0.73
CA LYS A 97 10.57 4.23 0.93
C LYS A 97 10.83 3.97 2.41
N GLU A 98 11.06 5.02 3.19
CA GLU A 98 11.24 4.90 4.64
C GLU A 98 10.00 4.32 5.32
N ILE A 99 8.76 4.67 4.89
CA ILE A 99 7.53 4.02 5.38
C ILE A 99 7.56 2.52 5.08
N VAL A 100 7.95 2.11 3.87
CA VAL A 100 8.02 0.70 3.46
C VAL A 100 9.02 -0.05 4.33
N ASP A 101 10.23 0.49 4.50
CA ASP A 101 11.31 -0.11 5.27
C ASP A 101 10.95 -0.19 6.77
N ALA A 102 10.38 0.88 7.33
CA ALA A 102 9.91 0.93 8.71
C ALA A 102 8.79 -0.08 8.97
N SER A 103 7.82 -0.20 8.04
CA SER A 103 6.72 -1.17 8.15
C SER A 103 7.20 -2.63 8.08
N ALA A 104 8.34 -2.90 7.45
CA ALA A 104 8.92 -4.24 7.44
C ALA A 104 9.53 -4.64 8.79
N GLN A 105 10.02 -3.67 9.56
CA GLN A 105 10.81 -3.88 10.78
C GLN A 105 10.04 -3.62 12.08
N ASN A 106 8.91 -2.90 12.03
CA ASN A 106 8.15 -2.47 13.20
C ASN A 106 6.69 -2.92 13.11
N ASP A 107 6.05 -3.05 14.27
CA ASP A 107 4.64 -3.39 14.37
C ASP A 107 3.74 -2.15 14.21
N ILE A 108 4.24 -0.98 14.64
CA ILE A 108 3.53 0.29 14.55
C ILE A 108 4.41 1.33 13.88
N VAL A 109 3.91 1.97 12.82
CA VAL A 109 4.60 3.04 12.11
C VAL A 109 3.73 4.29 12.09
N PHE A 110 4.28 5.40 12.53
CA PHE A 110 3.69 6.73 12.37
C PHE A 110 4.29 7.38 11.14
N SER A 111 3.46 7.72 10.17
CA SER A 111 3.84 8.42 8.94
C SER A 111 3.30 9.84 8.98
N ILE A 112 4.16 10.80 9.27
CA ILE A 112 3.81 12.19 9.56
C ILE A 112 4.39 13.10 8.48
N GLY A 113 3.59 14.00 7.93
CA GLY A 113 4.07 14.97 6.93
C GLY A 113 2.96 15.64 6.16
N PRO A 114 3.29 16.55 5.23
CA PRO A 114 2.32 17.34 4.48
C PRO A 114 1.37 16.52 3.63
N ALA A 115 0.22 17.11 3.31
CA ALA A 115 -0.72 16.53 2.35
C ALA A 115 -0.07 16.33 0.97
N GLY A 116 -0.43 15.25 0.26
CA GLY A 116 0.10 14.94 -1.08
C GLY A 116 1.45 14.22 -1.10
N THR A 117 2.00 13.81 0.04
CA THR A 117 3.21 12.98 0.13
C THR A 117 2.94 11.47 -0.06
N GLY A 118 1.68 11.07 -0.24
CA GLY A 118 1.30 9.69 -0.51
C GLY A 118 1.26 8.77 0.73
N LYS A 119 1.18 9.33 1.95
CA LYS A 119 1.12 8.58 3.22
C LYS A 119 0.02 7.53 3.21
N THR A 120 -1.22 7.96 2.98
CA THR A 120 -2.40 7.09 2.96
C THR A 120 -2.30 6.04 1.87
N TYR A 121 -1.95 6.44 0.65
CA TYR A 121 -1.81 5.55 -0.49
C TYR A 121 -0.76 4.45 -0.26
N THR A 122 0.43 4.84 0.20
CA THR A 122 1.51 3.89 0.53
C THR A 122 1.09 2.93 1.63
N SER A 123 0.39 3.42 2.65
CA SER A 123 -0.11 2.60 3.77
C SER A 123 -1.15 1.58 3.32
N VAL A 124 -2.09 1.98 2.45
CA VAL A 124 -3.10 1.08 1.87
C VAL A 124 -2.42 0.03 0.99
N ALA A 125 -1.44 0.42 0.17
CA ALA A 125 -0.67 -0.52 -0.65
C ALA A 125 0.04 -1.59 0.21
N LEU A 126 0.66 -1.20 1.31
CA LEU A 126 1.30 -2.13 2.24
C LEU A 126 0.28 -3.08 2.91
N ALA A 127 -0.89 -2.57 3.27
CA ALA A 127 -1.97 -3.40 3.83
C ALA A 127 -2.50 -4.41 2.82
N VAL A 128 -2.76 -3.99 1.57
CA VAL A 128 -3.21 -4.87 0.49
C VAL A 128 -2.16 -5.93 0.18
N LYS A 129 -0.87 -5.54 0.13
CA LYS A 129 0.25 -6.49 0.00
C LYS A 129 0.23 -7.54 1.12
N ALA A 130 0.13 -7.10 2.37
CA ALA A 130 0.12 -8.01 3.52
C ALA A 130 -1.08 -8.98 3.49
N LEU A 131 -2.24 -8.53 2.99
CA LEU A 131 -3.42 -9.38 2.81
C LEU A 131 -3.21 -10.37 1.66
N LYS A 132 -2.72 -9.94 0.49
CA LYS A 132 -2.40 -10.80 -0.66
C LYS A 132 -1.36 -11.87 -0.28
N GLU A 133 -0.35 -11.51 0.50
CA GLU A 133 0.69 -12.41 1.02
C GLU A 133 0.23 -13.26 2.21
N ARG A 134 -1.03 -13.15 2.65
CA ARG A 134 -1.61 -13.86 3.81
C ARG A 134 -0.85 -13.64 5.13
N LYS A 135 -0.10 -12.55 5.25
CA LYS A 135 0.56 -12.13 6.50
C LYS A 135 -0.46 -11.67 7.54
N VAL A 136 -1.59 -11.15 7.07
CA VAL A 136 -2.74 -10.78 7.88
C VAL A 136 -4.01 -11.41 7.32
N LYS A 137 -5.05 -11.51 8.16
CA LYS A 137 -6.34 -12.06 7.76
C LYS A 137 -7.35 -10.99 7.36
N LYS A 138 -7.10 -9.75 7.75
CA LYS A 138 -7.98 -8.61 7.45
C LYS A 138 -7.23 -7.28 7.43
N ILE A 139 -7.85 -6.32 6.76
CA ILE A 139 -7.46 -4.90 6.77
C ILE A 139 -8.55 -4.13 7.50
N VAL A 140 -8.15 -3.22 8.39
CA VAL A 140 -9.06 -2.30 9.07
C VAL A 140 -8.57 -0.88 8.83
N LEU A 141 -9.38 -0.08 8.13
CA LEU A 141 -9.11 1.31 7.84
C LEU A 141 -9.99 2.17 8.75
N ALA A 142 -9.38 3.02 9.55
CA ALA A 142 -10.09 3.90 10.44
C ALA A 142 -9.71 5.36 10.17
N ARG A 143 -10.68 6.26 10.35
CA ARG A 143 -10.46 7.71 10.27
C ARG A 143 -11.23 8.41 11.37
N PRO A 144 -10.68 9.43 12.04
CA PRO A 144 -11.45 10.29 12.93
C PRO A 144 -12.58 10.96 12.16
N ALA A 145 -13.80 10.87 12.66
CA ALA A 145 -14.90 11.66 12.16
C ALA A 145 -14.81 13.03 12.83
N VAL A 146 -14.26 14.01 12.14
CA VAL A 146 -14.25 15.42 12.57
C VAL A 146 -15.09 16.22 11.62
N GLU A 147 -15.82 17.16 12.18
CA GLU A 147 -16.59 18.15 11.45
C GLU A 147 -15.64 19.27 11.01
N ALA A 148 -15.17 19.22 9.77
CA ALA A 148 -14.39 20.32 9.18
C ALA A 148 -15.30 21.52 8.95
N GLY A 149 -15.60 22.28 9.98
CA GLY A 149 -16.39 23.52 9.90
C GLY A 149 -17.90 23.35 9.68
N GLU A 150 -18.35 22.17 9.26
CA GLU A 150 -19.76 21.83 9.10
C GLU A 150 -20.15 20.77 10.13
N THR A 151 -21.18 21.05 10.93
CA THR A 151 -21.66 20.05 11.90
C THR A 151 -22.28 18.86 11.16
N LEU A 152 -21.89 17.62 11.51
CA LEU A 152 -22.49 16.38 10.98
C LEU A 152 -24.04 16.40 11.01
N GLY A 153 -24.62 17.31 11.79
CA GLY A 153 -26.03 17.56 11.86
C GLY A 153 -26.66 18.15 10.60
N PHE A 154 -25.89 18.80 9.73
CA PHE A 154 -26.41 19.45 8.51
C PHE A 154 -26.50 18.49 7.30
N LEU A 155 -25.79 17.39 7.29
CA LEU A 155 -25.90 16.41 6.20
C LEU A 155 -27.19 15.59 6.38
N PRO A 156 -28.01 15.39 5.31
CA PRO A 156 -29.16 14.50 5.35
C PRO A 156 -28.69 13.03 5.44
N GLY A 157 -29.51 12.17 6.01
CA GLY A 157 -29.23 10.74 6.12
C GLY A 157 -28.85 10.26 7.52
N ASP A 158 -28.61 8.96 7.65
CA ASP A 158 -28.14 8.37 8.89
C ASP A 158 -26.66 8.71 9.17
N LEU A 159 -26.15 8.32 10.35
CA LEU A 159 -24.78 8.61 10.75
C LEU A 159 -23.75 8.00 9.78
N ARG A 160 -24.06 6.86 9.18
CA ARG A 160 -23.19 6.16 8.25
C ARG A 160 -23.08 6.90 6.93
N GLU A 161 -24.21 7.33 6.38
CA GLU A 161 -24.25 8.13 5.14
C GLU A 161 -23.52 9.48 5.30
N LYS A 162 -23.58 10.08 6.48
CA LYS A 162 -22.88 11.34 6.80
C LYS A 162 -21.36 11.19 6.90
N ILE A 163 -20.86 10.03 7.27
CA ILE A 163 -19.43 9.77 7.44
C ILE A 163 -18.78 9.24 6.15
N ASP A 164 -19.57 8.62 5.28
CA ASP A 164 -19.09 7.98 4.06
C ASP A 164 -18.23 8.90 3.16
N PRO A 165 -18.57 10.18 2.93
CA PRO A 165 -17.72 11.10 2.16
C PRO A 165 -16.31 11.27 2.72
N TYR A 166 -16.14 11.22 4.05
CA TYR A 166 -14.83 11.34 4.69
C TYR A 166 -13.98 10.07 4.56
N LEU A 167 -14.61 8.93 4.27
CA LEU A 167 -13.94 7.66 4.04
C LEU A 167 -13.61 7.42 2.56
N ARG A 168 -14.15 8.23 1.65
CA ARG A 168 -13.99 8.08 0.20
C ARG A 168 -12.52 7.95 -0.25
N PRO A 169 -11.55 8.73 0.25
CA PRO A 169 -10.14 8.56 -0.14
C PRO A 169 -9.55 7.18 0.16
N LEU A 170 -10.07 6.49 1.16
CA LEU A 170 -9.65 5.13 1.49
C LEU A 170 -10.24 4.10 0.52
N TYR A 171 -11.50 4.30 0.10
CA TYR A 171 -12.12 3.49 -0.94
C TYR A 171 -11.39 3.66 -2.27
N ASP A 172 -11.12 4.92 -2.69
CA ASP A 172 -10.44 5.22 -3.95
C ASP A 172 -9.06 4.54 -4.02
N ALA A 173 -8.30 4.55 -2.92
CA ALA A 173 -7.01 3.86 -2.85
C ALA A 173 -7.14 2.33 -2.94
N LEU A 174 -8.19 1.74 -2.36
CA LEU A 174 -8.44 0.30 -2.45
C LEU A 174 -8.92 -0.10 -3.85
N GLU A 175 -9.80 0.68 -4.47
CA GLU A 175 -10.36 0.47 -5.81
C GLU A 175 -9.25 0.46 -6.88
N GLU A 176 -8.20 1.27 -6.70
CA GLU A 176 -7.04 1.25 -7.60
C GLU A 176 -6.22 -0.04 -7.47
N MET A 177 -6.17 -0.66 -6.28
CA MET A 177 -5.29 -1.81 -5.98
C MET A 177 -5.99 -3.16 -6.08
N ILE A 178 -7.31 -3.19 -5.94
CA ILE A 178 -8.15 -4.39 -5.90
C ILE A 178 -9.28 -4.21 -6.90
N GLU A 179 -9.50 -5.21 -7.75
CA GLU A 179 -10.62 -5.25 -8.69
C GLU A 179 -11.96 -5.08 -7.95
N TYR A 180 -12.87 -4.30 -8.54
CA TYR A 180 -14.12 -3.89 -7.90
C TYR A 180 -14.91 -5.05 -7.29
N ASP A 181 -15.19 -6.10 -8.05
CA ASP A 181 -15.97 -7.26 -7.57
C ASP A 181 -15.29 -7.97 -6.40
N LYS A 182 -13.96 -8.03 -6.41
CA LYS A 182 -13.18 -8.60 -5.31
C LYS A 182 -13.20 -7.70 -4.07
N LEU A 183 -13.13 -6.38 -4.26
CA LEU A 183 -13.21 -5.42 -3.17
C LEU A 183 -14.58 -5.50 -2.47
N GLU A 184 -15.67 -5.51 -3.23
CA GLU A 184 -17.02 -5.69 -2.71
C GLU A 184 -17.15 -7.00 -1.90
N LEU A 185 -16.59 -8.09 -2.41
CA LEU A 185 -16.58 -9.37 -1.70
C LEU A 185 -15.78 -9.30 -0.39
N HIS A 186 -14.65 -8.60 -0.37
CA HIS A 186 -13.86 -8.40 0.84
C HIS A 186 -14.59 -7.55 1.87
N LEU A 187 -15.26 -6.48 1.43
CA LEU A 187 -16.10 -5.62 2.29
C LEU A 187 -17.29 -6.41 2.87
N ALA A 188 -18.01 -7.15 2.03
CA ALA A 188 -19.15 -7.96 2.45
C ALA A 188 -18.75 -9.05 3.46
N LYS A 189 -17.58 -9.66 3.31
CA LYS A 189 -17.04 -10.67 4.24
C LYS A 189 -16.38 -10.07 5.49
N GLY A 190 -16.23 -8.76 5.58
CA GLY A 190 -15.49 -8.10 6.65
C GLY A 190 -13.98 -8.42 6.67
N THR A 191 -13.41 -8.90 5.55
CA THR A 191 -11.97 -9.07 5.36
C THR A 191 -11.29 -7.70 5.17
N ILE A 192 -11.99 -6.76 4.55
CA ILE A 192 -11.64 -5.34 4.53
C ILE A 192 -12.78 -4.61 5.23
N GLU A 193 -12.43 -3.75 6.16
CA GLU A 193 -13.37 -2.95 6.93
C GLU A 193 -12.93 -1.49 6.91
N ILE A 194 -13.84 -0.58 6.58
CA ILE A 194 -13.62 0.86 6.65
C ILE A 194 -14.63 1.43 7.63
N ALA A 195 -14.16 2.09 8.69
CA ALA A 195 -15.02 2.55 9.76
C ALA A 195 -14.48 3.81 10.46
N PRO A 196 -15.38 4.63 11.03
CA PRO A 196 -14.96 5.71 11.91
C PRO A 196 -14.14 5.19 13.10
N LEU A 197 -13.16 5.99 13.54
CA LEU A 197 -12.31 5.65 14.69
C LEU A 197 -13.12 5.27 15.95
N ALA A 198 -14.26 5.89 16.16
CA ALA A 198 -15.13 5.60 17.31
C ALA A 198 -15.59 4.13 17.38
N TYR A 199 -15.72 3.46 16.22
CA TYR A 199 -16.17 2.05 16.13
C TYR A 199 -15.07 1.05 16.51
N MET A 200 -13.85 1.52 16.75
CA MET A 200 -12.75 0.69 17.24
C MET A 200 -12.86 0.42 18.76
N ARG A 201 -13.68 1.18 19.48
CA ARG A 201 -13.82 1.06 20.94
C ARG A 201 -14.33 -0.33 21.35
N GLY A 202 -13.68 -0.95 22.35
CA GLY A 202 -14.06 -2.25 22.89
C GLY A 202 -13.66 -3.46 22.02
N ARG A 203 -12.97 -3.23 20.91
CA ARG A 203 -12.52 -4.30 20.01
C ARG A 203 -11.08 -4.72 20.32
N THR A 204 -10.70 -5.90 19.86
CA THR A 204 -9.30 -6.34 19.74
C THR A 204 -9.08 -6.77 18.28
N LEU A 205 -8.11 -6.16 17.63
CA LEU A 205 -7.84 -6.35 16.21
C LEU A 205 -6.66 -7.32 16.06
N ASN A 206 -6.97 -8.61 15.98
CA ASN A 206 -5.96 -9.67 15.81
C ASN A 206 -5.78 -10.04 14.33
N ASN A 207 -4.56 -10.43 13.96
CA ASN A 207 -4.19 -10.84 12.61
C ASN A 207 -4.63 -9.81 11.55
N ALA A 208 -4.46 -8.53 11.86
CA ALA A 208 -4.96 -7.42 11.07
C ALA A 208 -3.85 -6.46 10.66
N PHE A 209 -3.98 -5.87 9.48
CA PHE A 209 -3.28 -4.66 9.13
C PHE A 209 -4.22 -3.48 9.37
N VAL A 210 -3.84 -2.59 10.26
CA VAL A 210 -4.72 -1.51 10.73
C VAL A 210 -4.15 -0.18 10.28
N ILE A 211 -4.99 0.68 9.70
CA ILE A 211 -4.58 2.03 9.32
C ILE A 211 -5.47 3.03 10.05
N LEU A 212 -4.86 4.00 10.71
CA LEU A 212 -5.53 5.20 11.19
C LEU A 212 -5.09 6.38 10.33
N ASP A 213 -5.99 6.83 9.47
CA ASP A 213 -5.75 7.94 8.57
C ASP A 213 -6.22 9.26 9.17
N GLU A 214 -5.61 10.39 8.78
CA GLU A 214 -5.87 11.74 9.32
C GLU A 214 -5.81 11.81 10.86
N ALA A 215 -4.83 11.15 11.43
CA ALA A 215 -4.70 10.95 12.87
C ALA A 215 -4.45 12.25 13.66
N GLN A 216 -4.05 13.35 13.01
CA GLN A 216 -3.98 14.68 13.65
C GLN A 216 -5.34 15.13 14.21
N ASN A 217 -6.42 14.58 13.66
CA ASN A 217 -7.79 14.85 14.08
C ASN A 217 -8.29 13.90 15.18
N ALA A 218 -7.43 13.05 15.74
CA ALA A 218 -7.71 12.24 16.92
C ALA A 218 -7.18 12.94 18.17
N THR A 219 -8.00 12.98 19.22
CA THR A 219 -7.55 13.43 20.55
C THR A 219 -6.61 12.43 21.21
N ASN A 220 -5.89 12.83 22.25
CA ASN A 220 -5.03 11.95 23.06
C ASN A 220 -5.77 10.68 23.56
N MET A 221 -7.02 10.85 23.99
CA MET A 221 -7.85 9.74 24.46
C MET A 221 -8.20 8.77 23.33
N GLN A 222 -8.55 9.28 22.16
CA GLN A 222 -8.88 8.49 20.98
C GLN A 222 -7.64 7.75 20.44
N MET A 223 -6.49 8.42 20.38
CA MET A 223 -5.22 7.81 20.00
C MET A 223 -4.85 6.65 20.93
N LYS A 224 -4.88 6.87 22.24
CA LYS A 224 -4.65 5.81 23.24
C LYS A 224 -5.66 4.68 23.08
N MET A 225 -6.95 5.00 22.92
CA MET A 225 -7.99 4.02 22.69
C MET A 225 -7.69 3.17 21.48
N PHE A 226 -7.30 3.76 20.34
CA PHE A 226 -7.00 3.05 19.10
C PHE A 226 -5.77 2.15 19.23
N LEU A 227 -4.65 2.65 19.69
CA LEU A 227 -3.40 1.89 19.81
C LEU A 227 -3.54 0.68 20.72
N THR A 228 -4.37 0.77 21.77
CA THR A 228 -4.67 -0.35 22.67
C THR A 228 -5.65 -1.38 22.06
N ARG A 229 -6.10 -1.21 20.84
CA ARG A 229 -6.90 -2.22 20.06
C ARG A 229 -6.05 -3.15 19.23
N ILE A 230 -4.80 -2.77 18.94
CA ILE A 230 -3.90 -3.59 18.14
C ILE A 230 -3.62 -4.87 18.93
N GLY A 231 -3.98 -5.99 18.33
CA GLY A 231 -3.90 -7.30 18.94
C GLY A 231 -2.79 -8.16 18.36
N TYR A 232 -2.88 -9.44 18.61
CA TYR A 232 -1.85 -10.42 18.21
C TYR A 232 -1.66 -10.48 16.70
N ASN A 233 -0.41 -10.60 16.22
CA ASN A 233 -0.05 -10.69 14.80
C ASN A 233 -0.65 -9.56 13.95
N SER A 234 -0.76 -8.35 14.52
CA SER A 234 -1.28 -7.20 13.82
C SER A 234 -0.21 -6.14 13.66
N ARG A 235 -0.33 -5.35 12.59
CA ARG A 235 0.50 -4.19 12.30
C ARG A 235 -0.38 -2.97 12.15
N ALA A 236 0.16 -1.80 12.46
CA ALA A 236 -0.55 -0.56 12.29
C ALA A 236 0.32 0.50 11.60
N ILE A 237 -0.30 1.26 10.70
CA ILE A 237 0.28 2.52 10.19
C ILE A 237 -0.68 3.65 10.57
N ILE A 238 -0.12 4.68 11.18
CA ILE A 238 -0.85 5.88 11.58
C ILE A 238 -0.37 7.03 10.69
N THR A 239 -1.25 7.57 9.85
CA THR A 239 -0.91 8.67 8.95
C THR A 239 -1.51 9.97 9.44
N GLY A 240 -0.81 11.08 9.22
CA GLY A 240 -1.35 12.39 9.56
C GLY A 240 -0.44 13.55 9.19
N ASP A 241 -1.02 14.75 9.28
CA ASP A 241 -0.34 16.02 9.08
C ASP A 241 -0.52 16.91 10.33
N ILE A 242 0.53 17.10 11.11
CA ILE A 242 0.47 17.87 12.35
C ILE A 242 0.20 19.37 12.13
N THR A 243 0.29 19.85 10.88
CA THR A 243 0.02 21.25 10.54
C THR A 243 -1.45 21.50 10.21
N GLN A 244 -2.21 20.45 9.87
CA GLN A 244 -3.60 20.52 9.40
C GLN A 244 -4.54 19.85 10.41
N THR A 245 -4.75 20.46 11.57
CA THR A 245 -5.69 19.94 12.57
C THR A 245 -7.03 20.66 12.52
N ASP A 246 -8.11 19.89 12.38
CA ASP A 246 -9.49 20.37 12.41
C ASP A 246 -10.11 20.28 13.82
N LEU A 247 -9.33 19.87 14.82
CA LEU A 247 -9.80 19.78 16.20
C LEU A 247 -10.16 21.18 16.76
N PRO A 248 -11.22 21.27 17.58
CA PRO A 248 -11.54 22.50 18.28
C PRO A 248 -10.34 23.03 19.10
N ARG A 249 -10.13 24.35 19.14
CA ARG A 249 -8.96 25.03 19.78
C ARG A 249 -8.64 24.59 21.21
N LYS A 250 -9.57 23.98 21.92
CA LYS A 250 -9.39 23.49 23.30
C LYS A 250 -8.91 22.02 23.36
N GLN A 251 -8.80 21.34 22.22
CA GLN A 251 -8.40 19.94 22.16
C GLN A 251 -7.03 19.85 21.49
N GLU A 252 -6.13 19.10 22.11
CA GLU A 252 -4.82 18.82 21.55
C GLU A 252 -4.87 17.57 20.66
N SER A 253 -4.15 17.63 19.55
CA SER A 253 -3.96 16.47 18.67
C SER A 253 -3.16 15.38 19.38
N GLY A 254 -3.73 14.18 19.44
CA GLY A 254 -3.06 13.00 19.96
C GLY A 254 -1.80 12.64 19.15
N LEU A 255 -1.77 12.97 17.86
CA LEU A 255 -0.61 12.73 17.01
C LEU A 255 0.61 13.57 17.43
N ILE A 256 0.40 14.76 17.96
CA ILE A 256 1.50 15.60 18.45
C ILE A 256 2.05 15.05 19.77
N SER A 257 1.18 14.71 20.71
CA SER A 257 1.58 14.23 22.04
C SER A 257 2.23 12.85 21.99
N ILE A 258 1.75 11.96 21.11
CA ILE A 258 2.20 10.56 21.03
C ILE A 258 3.66 10.44 20.63
N GLN A 259 4.19 11.37 19.84
CA GLN A 259 5.59 11.40 19.43
C GLN A 259 6.56 11.48 20.61
N LYS A 260 6.14 12.15 21.70
CA LYS A 260 6.93 12.25 22.93
C LYS A 260 6.72 11.03 23.83
N ILE A 261 5.49 10.48 23.84
CA ILE A 261 5.10 9.39 24.75
C ILE A 261 5.69 8.05 24.31
N LEU A 262 5.77 7.79 23.00
CA LEU A 262 6.16 6.48 22.45
C LEU A 262 7.55 6.45 21.80
N LYS A 263 8.34 7.51 21.93
CA LYS A 263 9.62 7.69 21.23
C LYS A 263 10.61 6.53 21.41
N ASP A 264 10.63 5.94 22.60
CA ASP A 264 11.65 4.96 22.99
C ASP A 264 11.05 3.54 23.18
N ILE A 265 9.95 3.23 22.48
CA ILE A 265 9.32 1.91 22.55
C ILE A 265 9.74 1.07 21.36
N ASP A 266 10.36 -0.08 21.61
CA ASP A 266 10.74 -1.04 20.57
C ASP A 266 9.51 -1.52 19.79
N GLY A 267 9.66 -1.64 18.46
CA GLY A 267 8.58 -2.01 17.54
C GLY A 267 7.70 -0.84 17.11
N ILE A 268 8.00 0.40 17.54
CA ILE A 268 7.35 1.63 17.08
C ILE A 268 8.36 2.50 16.33
N SER A 269 7.97 2.97 15.15
CA SER A 269 8.77 3.89 14.34
C SER A 269 8.00 5.15 13.96
N PHE A 270 8.71 6.26 13.87
CA PHE A 270 8.20 7.54 13.38
C PHE A 270 8.94 7.91 12.10
N VAL A 271 8.22 8.04 10.99
CA VAL A 271 8.71 8.44 9.68
C VAL A 271 8.17 9.83 9.38
N TYR A 272 9.07 10.75 9.08
CA TYR A 272 8.72 12.15 8.78
C TYR A 272 8.94 12.43 7.30
N LEU A 273 7.86 12.81 6.61
CA LEU A 273 7.89 13.24 5.21
C LEU A 273 7.93 14.77 5.16
N ASP A 274 8.60 15.28 4.16
CA ASP A 274 8.74 16.72 3.94
C ASP A 274 8.18 17.15 2.56
N GLU A 275 8.36 18.42 2.21
CA GLU A 275 7.91 18.98 0.92
C GLU A 275 8.52 18.29 -0.30
N LYS A 276 9.70 17.67 -0.16
CA LYS A 276 10.36 16.93 -1.26
C LYS A 276 9.63 15.63 -1.59
N ASP A 277 8.87 15.12 -0.64
CA ASP A 277 8.04 13.93 -0.82
C ASP A 277 6.68 14.24 -1.47
N VAL A 278 6.35 15.51 -1.71
CA VAL A 278 5.07 15.91 -2.31
C VAL A 278 5.02 15.51 -3.79
N VAL A 279 4.17 14.53 -4.11
CA VAL A 279 3.90 14.06 -5.47
C VAL A 279 2.63 14.72 -5.98
N ARG A 280 2.76 15.90 -6.55
CA ARG A 280 1.63 16.67 -7.08
C ARG A 280 1.93 17.20 -8.48
N HIS A 281 0.86 17.43 -9.24
CA HIS A 281 0.98 18.13 -10.52
C HIS A 281 1.61 19.52 -10.32
N LYS A 282 2.50 19.93 -11.23
CA LYS A 282 3.24 21.21 -11.11
C LYS A 282 2.30 22.38 -10.85
N LEU A 283 1.19 22.48 -11.61
CA LEU A 283 0.23 23.57 -11.47
C LEU A 283 -0.41 23.62 -10.06
N VAL A 284 -0.65 22.46 -9.43
CA VAL A 284 -1.21 22.43 -8.06
C VAL A 284 -0.21 22.99 -7.04
N ARG A 285 1.08 22.72 -7.21
CA ARG A 285 2.14 23.32 -6.39
C ARG A 285 2.18 24.84 -6.57
N ASP A 286 2.14 25.31 -7.82
CA ASP A 286 2.17 26.75 -8.14
C ASP A 286 0.96 27.48 -7.54
N ILE A 287 -0.22 26.83 -7.52
CA ILE A 287 -1.43 27.37 -6.89
C ILE A 287 -1.26 27.47 -5.36
N ILE A 288 -0.76 26.44 -4.70
CA ILE A 288 -0.54 26.46 -3.23
C ILE A 288 0.42 27.57 -2.85
N GLU A 289 1.58 27.67 -3.51
CA GLU A 289 2.53 28.74 -3.27
C GLU A 289 1.95 30.15 -3.49
N ALA A 290 1.03 30.30 -4.43
CA ALA A 290 0.37 31.57 -4.68
C ALA A 290 -0.57 31.96 -3.52
N TYR A 291 -1.29 31.00 -2.94
CA TYR A 291 -2.15 31.23 -1.78
C TYR A 291 -1.34 31.54 -0.52
N GLU A 292 -0.29 30.78 -0.23
CA GLU A 292 0.63 31.05 0.90
C GLU A 292 1.22 32.45 0.85
N LYS A 293 1.73 32.88 -0.32
CA LYS A 293 2.23 34.25 -0.53
C LYS A 293 1.16 35.33 -0.35
N PHE A 294 -0.10 35.01 -0.48
CA PHE A 294 -1.21 35.95 -0.27
C PHE A 294 -1.60 36.05 1.20
N GLU A 295 -1.57 34.92 1.94
CA GLU A 295 -1.93 34.88 3.36
C GLU A 295 -0.83 35.49 4.27
N ASP A 296 0.42 35.47 3.85
CA ASP A 296 1.58 36.08 4.55
C ASP A 296 1.63 37.62 4.40
N LYS A 297 0.68 38.25 3.69
CA LYS A 297 0.56 39.71 3.54
C LYS A 297 -0.56 40.31 4.39
#